data_6477cdafc6488c2522ec3bfd88754f65
#
_entry.id   6477cdafc6488c2522ec3bfd88754f65
#
_cell.length_a   1.000
_cell.length_b   1.000
_cell.length_c   1.000
_cell.angle_alpha   90.00
_cell.angle_beta   90.00
_cell.angle_gamma   90.00
#
_symmetry.space_group_name_H-M   'P 1'
#
loop_
_entity.id
_entity.type
_entity.pdbx_description
1 polymer ?
#
loop_
_entity_poly.entity_id
_entity_poly.type
_entity_poly.pdbx_seq_one_letter_code
_entity_poly.pdbx_strand_id
1 'polypeptide(L)'
;MNTITVDLLSRLYRFMRTSFKTFSARPATITRKWYLVDADGKTLGRLASEIAFRLRGKHKAIYTPHMDTGDYIVVINADKVRVTGRKATDKIYYRHSGYPGGIKSETFQQLMVKKPGRALEIAVKGMLPRGPLGRAMLRKLRVFAGTTHNHGAQKPEPLDIGGAVRH
;
A
#
# COMPACT_ATOMS: atom_id res chain seq x y z
N MET A 1 46.29 -12.23 41.21
CA MET A 1 45.47 -11.78 40.09
C MET A 1 44.03 -11.86 40.51
N ASN A 2 43.35 -10.71 40.61
CA ASN A 2 42.11 -10.58 41.39
C ASN A 2 40.91 -11.22 40.69
N THR A 3 40.30 -12.20 41.33
CA THR A 3 39.05 -12.87 40.96
C THR A 3 37.89 -11.89 40.73
N ILE A 4 37.93 -10.73 41.36
CA ILE A 4 36.93 -9.63 41.25
C ILE A 4 36.91 -8.99 39.86
N THR A 5 38.06 -8.84 39.21
CA THR A 5 38.19 -8.24 37.89
C THR A 5 37.62 -9.15 36.78
N VAL A 6 37.73 -10.45 36.93
CA VAL A 6 37.20 -11.42 35.95
C VAL A 6 35.67 -11.49 36.01
N ASP A 7 35.07 -11.38 37.20
CA ASP A 7 33.62 -11.42 37.37
C ASP A 7 32.97 -10.10 36.84
N LEU A 8 33.62 -8.96 37.05
CA LEU A 8 33.16 -7.69 36.48
C LEU A 8 33.25 -7.68 34.93
N LEU A 9 34.30 -8.21 34.37
CA LEU A 9 34.45 -8.36 32.91
C LEU A 9 33.42 -9.33 32.34
N SER A 10 33.13 -10.42 33.02
CA SER A 10 32.10 -11.40 32.58
C SER A 10 30.70 -10.80 32.64
N ARG A 11 30.39 -9.97 33.65
CA ARG A 11 29.13 -9.23 33.76
C ARG A 11 28.98 -8.15 32.68
N LEU A 12 30.06 -7.40 32.41
CA LEU A 12 30.10 -6.44 31.30
C LEU A 12 29.94 -7.11 29.96
N TYR A 13 30.60 -8.24 29.73
CA TYR A 13 30.46 -9.02 28.50
C TYR A 13 29.05 -9.62 28.33
N ARG A 14 28.40 -10.03 29.42
CA ARG A 14 27.01 -10.49 29.41
C ARG A 14 26.04 -9.33 29.17
N PHE A 15 26.32 -8.13 29.68
CA PHE A 15 25.53 -6.92 29.39
C PHE A 15 25.68 -6.45 27.94
N MET A 16 26.90 -6.52 27.38
CA MET A 16 27.14 -6.21 25.97
C MET A 16 26.55 -7.27 25.01
N ARG A 17 26.26 -8.46 25.50
CA ARG A 17 25.58 -9.54 24.75
C ARG A 17 24.05 -9.50 24.92
N THR A 18 23.47 -8.36 25.24
CA THR A 18 22.04 -8.16 25.03
C THR A 18 21.79 -8.26 23.54
N SER A 19 21.34 -9.43 23.11
CA SER A 19 20.91 -9.65 21.75
C SER A 19 19.79 -8.65 21.49
N PHE A 20 20.07 -7.61 20.73
CA PHE A 20 19.06 -6.67 20.25
C PHE A 20 18.07 -7.45 19.39
N LYS A 21 17.04 -8.00 20.02
CA LYS A 21 15.96 -8.64 19.29
C LYS A 21 15.23 -7.55 18.51
N THR A 22 15.31 -7.62 17.19
CA THR A 22 14.53 -6.73 16.34
C THR A 22 13.05 -6.94 16.62
N PHE A 23 12.29 -5.83 16.65
CA PHE A 23 10.85 -5.89 16.86
C PHE A 23 10.18 -6.68 15.74
N SER A 24 9.28 -7.60 16.10
CA SER A 24 8.43 -8.32 15.17
C SER A 24 6.97 -8.16 15.59
N ALA A 25 6.15 -7.60 14.70
CA ALA A 25 4.74 -7.40 14.96
C ALA A 25 4.02 -8.75 15.13
N ARG A 26 3.07 -8.81 16.09
CA ARG A 26 2.19 -9.97 16.30
C ARG A 26 0.78 -9.62 15.82
N PRO A 27 -0.01 -10.57 15.30
CA PRO A 27 -1.38 -10.29 14.82
C PRO A 27 -2.27 -9.62 15.88
N ALA A 28 -2.10 -9.99 17.14
CA ALA A 28 -2.88 -9.43 18.27
C ALA A 28 -2.54 -7.96 18.60
N THR A 29 -1.36 -7.47 18.23
CA THR A 29 -0.92 -6.10 18.53
C THR A 29 -1.15 -5.12 17.37
N ILE A 30 -1.64 -5.62 16.23
CA ILE A 30 -1.84 -4.80 15.04
C ILE A 30 -3.22 -4.15 15.10
N THR A 31 -3.26 -2.83 15.29
CA THR A 31 -4.46 -2.02 15.11
C THR A 31 -4.55 -1.54 13.68
N ARG A 32 -5.73 -1.68 13.05
CA ARG A 32 -5.98 -1.25 11.67
C ARG A 32 -7.03 -0.15 11.68
N LYS A 33 -6.72 0.94 10.99
CA LYS A 33 -7.64 2.06 10.78
C LYS A 33 -8.24 2.03 9.39
N TRP A 34 -9.34 2.75 9.20
CA TRP A 34 -9.95 2.97 7.91
C TRP A 34 -9.71 4.40 7.48
N TYR A 35 -9.24 4.58 6.25
CA TYR A 35 -8.98 5.88 5.66
C TYR A 35 -9.81 6.08 4.40
N LEU A 36 -10.35 7.29 4.26
CA LEU A 36 -11.04 7.76 3.06
C LEU A 36 -10.10 8.68 2.29
N VAL A 37 -9.91 8.39 1.02
CA VAL A 37 -9.05 9.16 0.11
C VAL A 37 -9.87 9.65 -1.06
N ASP A 38 -9.84 10.94 -1.30
CA ASP A 38 -10.41 11.53 -2.51
C ASP A 38 -9.35 11.50 -3.63
N ALA A 39 -9.72 10.95 -4.78
CA ALA A 39 -8.85 10.83 -5.95
C ALA A 39 -9.04 11.95 -6.97
N ASP A 40 -9.97 12.90 -6.72
CA ASP A 40 -10.28 13.97 -7.65
C ASP A 40 -9.05 14.81 -8.00
N GLY A 41 -8.77 14.93 -9.30
CA GLY A 41 -7.66 15.72 -9.84
C GLY A 41 -6.25 15.20 -9.52
N LYS A 42 -6.12 14.13 -8.71
CA LYS A 42 -4.81 13.58 -8.31
C LYS A 42 -4.17 12.74 -9.42
N THR A 43 -2.83 12.76 -9.47
CA THR A 43 -2.10 11.95 -10.46
C THR A 43 -2.05 10.48 -10.05
N LEU A 44 -2.42 9.60 -10.98
CA LEU A 44 -2.53 8.14 -10.76
C LEU A 44 -1.30 7.55 -10.05
N GLY A 45 -0.09 7.84 -10.51
CA GLY A 45 1.13 7.23 -9.98
C GLY A 45 1.44 7.67 -8.56
N ARG A 46 1.34 8.98 -8.26
CA ARG A 46 1.59 9.54 -6.93
C ARG A 46 0.54 9.04 -5.93
N LEU A 47 -0.73 9.06 -6.33
CA LEU A 47 -1.81 8.51 -5.52
C LEU A 47 -1.58 7.03 -5.21
N ALA A 48 -1.25 6.22 -6.22
CA ALA A 48 -1.02 4.79 -6.05
C ALA A 48 0.17 4.49 -5.13
N SER A 49 1.26 5.29 -5.17
CA SER A 49 2.42 5.09 -4.29
C SER A 49 2.09 5.34 -2.82
N GLU A 50 1.36 6.40 -2.50
CA GLU A 50 0.92 6.71 -1.14
C GLU A 50 -0.06 5.66 -0.60
N ILE A 51 -1.01 5.23 -1.43
CA ILE A 51 -1.93 4.14 -1.08
C ILE A 51 -1.14 2.85 -0.79
N ALA A 52 -0.21 2.47 -1.66
CA ALA A 52 0.61 1.26 -1.47
C ALA A 52 1.48 1.34 -0.20
N PHE A 53 2.04 2.52 0.09
CA PHE A 53 2.83 2.78 1.31
C PHE A 53 2.01 2.51 2.57
N ARG A 54 0.74 2.97 2.62
CA ARG A 54 -0.16 2.78 3.76
C ARG A 54 -0.73 1.37 3.84
N LEU A 55 -1.12 0.77 2.72
CA LEU A 55 -1.57 -0.62 2.66
C LEU A 55 -0.51 -1.60 3.16
N ARG A 56 0.76 -1.31 2.90
CA ARG A 56 1.89 -2.07 3.41
C ARG A 56 2.19 -1.80 4.89
N GLY A 57 1.73 -0.66 5.41
CA GLY A 57 1.94 -0.27 6.81
C GLY A 57 3.29 0.41 7.09
N LYS A 58 3.99 0.88 6.05
CA LYS A 58 5.31 1.54 6.21
C LYS A 58 5.27 2.86 6.98
N HIS A 59 4.10 3.46 7.16
CA HIS A 59 3.90 4.66 7.97
C HIS A 59 3.87 4.39 9.47
N LYS A 60 3.78 3.12 9.89
CA LYS A 60 3.71 2.72 11.30
C LYS A 60 5.09 2.31 11.83
N ALA A 61 5.39 2.68 13.07
CA ALA A 61 6.62 2.26 13.75
C ALA A 61 6.70 0.72 13.92
N ILE A 62 5.54 0.05 14.02
CA ILE A 62 5.44 -1.41 14.14
C ILE A 62 5.61 -2.15 12.81
N TYR A 63 6.02 -1.46 11.74
CA TYR A 63 6.17 -2.08 10.44
C TYR A 63 7.12 -3.29 10.48
N THR A 64 6.64 -4.41 9.99
CA THR A 64 7.42 -5.66 9.86
C THR A 64 7.19 -6.25 8.47
N PRO A 65 8.26 -6.55 7.68
CA PRO A 65 8.12 -6.93 6.26
C PRO A 65 7.30 -8.18 6.01
N HIS A 66 7.33 -9.16 6.90
CA HIS A 66 6.64 -10.44 6.77
C HIS A 66 5.20 -10.44 7.30
N MET A 67 4.77 -9.34 7.95
CA MET A 67 3.43 -9.21 8.52
C MET A 67 2.63 -8.11 7.82
N ASP A 68 1.32 -8.30 7.75
CA ASP A 68 0.41 -7.28 7.24
C ASP A 68 0.01 -6.30 8.36
N THR A 69 0.77 -5.21 8.49
CA THR A 69 0.53 -4.13 9.47
C THR A 69 -0.26 -2.96 8.92
N GLY A 70 -0.62 -2.99 7.63
CA GLY A 70 -1.27 -1.89 6.92
C GLY A 70 -2.74 -1.69 7.27
N ASP A 71 -3.26 -0.54 6.86
CA ASP A 71 -4.61 -0.08 7.12
C ASP A 71 -5.57 -0.35 5.95
N TYR A 72 -6.87 -0.14 6.16
CA TYR A 72 -7.88 -0.19 5.12
C TYR A 72 -7.99 1.16 4.43
N ILE A 73 -8.13 1.16 3.12
CA ILE A 73 -8.24 2.39 2.33
C ILE A 73 -9.45 2.30 1.42
N VAL A 74 -10.30 3.31 1.53
CA VAL A 74 -11.44 3.55 0.66
C VAL A 74 -11.09 4.74 -0.23
N VAL A 75 -11.15 4.56 -1.54
CA VAL A 75 -10.90 5.62 -2.53
C VAL A 75 -12.20 5.97 -3.21
N ILE A 76 -12.52 7.26 -3.26
CA ILE A 76 -13.68 7.81 -3.97
C ILE A 76 -13.23 8.65 -5.17
N ASN A 77 -14.15 8.97 -6.08
CA ASN A 77 -13.90 9.76 -7.29
C ASN A 77 -12.79 9.17 -8.19
N ALA A 78 -12.72 7.84 -8.29
CA ALA A 78 -11.68 7.19 -9.09
C ALA A 78 -11.81 7.44 -10.60
N ASP A 79 -12.96 7.92 -11.07
CA ASP A 79 -13.22 8.36 -12.44
C ASP A 79 -12.47 9.66 -12.80
N LYS A 80 -12.15 10.51 -11.81
CA LYS A 80 -11.51 11.81 -12.01
C LYS A 80 -9.98 11.79 -11.86
N VAL A 81 -9.40 10.60 -11.75
CA VAL A 81 -7.93 10.43 -11.66
C VAL A 81 -7.26 10.87 -12.95
N ARG A 82 -6.16 11.63 -12.82
CA ARG A 82 -5.41 12.16 -13.95
C ARG A 82 -4.12 11.37 -14.22
N VAL A 83 -3.71 11.34 -15.47
CA VAL A 83 -2.39 10.88 -15.91
C VAL A 83 -1.67 12.02 -16.64
N THR A 84 -0.35 12.04 -16.57
CA THR A 84 0.47 13.09 -17.16
C THR A 84 0.97 12.72 -18.56
N GLY A 85 1.20 13.73 -19.40
CA GLY A 85 1.71 13.57 -20.76
C GLY A 85 0.73 12.78 -21.63
N ARG A 86 1.24 12.09 -22.64
CA ARG A 86 0.44 11.28 -23.60
C ARG A 86 -0.07 9.95 -23.03
N LYS A 87 0.06 9.69 -21.73
CA LYS A 87 -0.34 8.40 -21.14
C LYS A 87 -1.84 8.10 -21.26
N ALA A 88 -2.67 9.11 -21.46
CA ALA A 88 -4.10 8.92 -21.66
C ALA A 88 -4.39 8.06 -22.89
N THR A 89 -3.66 8.29 -24.00
CA THR A 89 -3.79 7.59 -25.28
C THR A 89 -2.83 6.42 -25.41
N ASP A 90 -1.56 6.64 -25.01
CA ASP A 90 -0.46 5.72 -25.33
C ASP A 90 -0.30 4.60 -24.29
N LYS A 91 -0.84 4.77 -23.08
CA LYS A 91 -0.74 3.72 -22.05
C LYS A 91 -1.70 2.57 -22.36
N ILE A 92 -1.13 1.42 -22.68
CA ILE A 92 -1.87 0.20 -23.00
C ILE A 92 -1.81 -0.77 -21.82
N TYR A 93 -2.93 -1.36 -21.49
CA TYR A 93 -3.08 -2.45 -20.53
C TYR A 93 -3.31 -3.75 -21.27
N TYR A 94 -2.44 -4.72 -21.06
CA TYR A 94 -2.53 -6.04 -21.68
C TYR A 94 -3.14 -7.04 -20.72
N ARG A 95 -3.99 -7.90 -21.24
CA ARG A 95 -4.55 -9.07 -20.55
C ARG A 95 -4.52 -10.27 -21.49
N HIS A 96 -4.09 -11.41 -20.97
CA HIS A 96 -4.07 -12.67 -21.72
C HIS A 96 -5.18 -13.61 -21.22
N SER A 97 -5.88 -14.28 -22.13
CA SER A 97 -6.97 -15.20 -21.79
C SER A 97 -6.48 -16.61 -21.40
N GLY A 98 -5.21 -16.94 -21.67
CA GLY A 98 -4.62 -18.26 -21.47
C GLY A 98 -4.56 -19.13 -22.74
N TYR A 99 -5.24 -18.73 -23.81
CA TYR A 99 -5.28 -19.47 -25.09
C TYR A 99 -4.33 -18.85 -26.12
N PRO A 100 -3.81 -19.62 -27.10
CA PRO A 100 -3.03 -19.09 -28.22
C PRO A 100 -3.75 -17.91 -28.88
N GLY A 101 -3.02 -16.80 -29.15
CA GLY A 101 -3.61 -15.57 -29.70
C GLY A 101 -4.52 -14.78 -28.76
N GLY A 102 -4.63 -15.18 -27.49
CA GLY A 102 -5.57 -14.62 -26.51
C GLY A 102 -5.13 -13.31 -25.86
N ILE A 103 -4.20 -12.56 -26.41
CA ILE A 103 -3.80 -11.24 -25.90
C ILE A 103 -4.88 -10.21 -26.21
N LYS A 104 -5.30 -9.46 -25.20
CA LYS A 104 -6.24 -8.34 -25.32
C LYS A 104 -5.57 -7.08 -24.82
N SER A 105 -5.73 -5.98 -25.55
CA SER A 105 -5.18 -4.68 -25.20
C SER A 105 -6.30 -3.66 -25.06
N GLU A 106 -6.16 -2.78 -24.08
CA GLU A 106 -7.06 -1.65 -23.83
C GLU A 106 -6.24 -0.41 -23.49
N THR A 107 -6.58 0.75 -24.07
CA THR A 107 -5.94 2.01 -23.69
C THR A 107 -6.44 2.48 -22.33
N PHE A 108 -5.69 3.42 -21.70
CA PHE A 108 -6.12 4.00 -20.43
C PHE A 108 -7.52 4.61 -20.52
N GLN A 109 -7.80 5.37 -21.59
CA GLN A 109 -9.13 5.96 -21.80
C GLN A 109 -10.23 4.92 -21.89
N GLN A 110 -10.05 3.85 -22.65
CA GLN A 110 -11.01 2.76 -22.77
C GLN A 110 -11.26 2.07 -21.43
N LEU A 111 -10.18 1.88 -20.65
CA LEU A 111 -10.29 1.26 -19.32
C LEU A 111 -11.06 2.15 -18.35
N MET A 112 -10.86 3.48 -18.39
CA MET A 112 -11.56 4.44 -17.53
C MET A 112 -13.07 4.49 -17.84
N VAL A 113 -13.46 4.39 -19.11
CA VAL A 113 -14.87 4.32 -19.49
C VAL A 113 -15.50 3.01 -19.02
N LYS A 114 -14.83 1.89 -19.20
CA LYS A 114 -15.38 0.56 -18.85
C LYS A 114 -15.38 0.31 -17.34
N LYS A 115 -14.28 0.62 -16.66
CA LYS A 115 -14.05 0.32 -15.24
C LYS A 115 -13.12 1.37 -14.62
N PRO A 116 -13.63 2.53 -14.21
CA PRO A 116 -12.79 3.67 -13.80
C PRO A 116 -11.86 3.37 -12.62
N GLY A 117 -12.27 2.57 -11.64
CA GLY A 117 -11.39 2.20 -10.51
C GLY A 117 -10.27 1.22 -10.87
N ARG A 118 -10.38 0.52 -12.02
CA ARG A 118 -9.45 -0.57 -12.35
C ARG A 118 -8.02 -0.09 -12.63
N ALA A 119 -7.85 1.09 -13.20
CA ALA A 119 -6.54 1.67 -13.46
C ALA A 119 -5.74 1.87 -12.17
N LEU A 120 -6.41 2.37 -11.12
CA LEU A 120 -5.81 2.57 -9.80
C LEU A 120 -5.49 1.24 -9.11
N GLU A 121 -6.40 0.27 -9.16
CA GLU A 121 -6.16 -1.07 -8.61
C GLU A 121 -4.92 -1.74 -9.22
N ILE A 122 -4.77 -1.68 -10.56
CA ILE A 122 -3.61 -2.25 -11.26
C ILE A 122 -2.33 -1.52 -10.86
N ALA A 123 -2.36 -0.18 -10.75
CA ALA A 123 -1.20 0.60 -10.33
C ALA A 123 -0.75 0.24 -8.92
N VAL A 124 -1.68 0.18 -7.95
CA VAL A 124 -1.38 -0.21 -6.56
C VAL A 124 -0.90 -1.65 -6.49
N LYS A 125 -1.55 -2.58 -7.21
CA LYS A 125 -1.12 -3.99 -7.26
C LYS A 125 0.33 -4.15 -7.73
N GLY A 126 0.75 -3.35 -8.71
CA GLY A 126 2.13 -3.35 -9.21
C GLY A 126 3.16 -2.84 -8.19
N MET A 127 2.73 -2.03 -7.21
CA MET A 127 3.58 -1.44 -6.16
C MET A 127 3.60 -2.27 -4.86
N LEU A 128 2.68 -3.21 -4.71
CA LEU A 128 2.64 -4.13 -3.57
C LEU A 128 3.54 -5.35 -3.81
N PRO A 129 3.99 -6.04 -2.75
CA PRO A 129 4.76 -7.28 -2.88
C PRO A 129 4.02 -8.33 -3.70
N ARG A 130 4.76 -9.11 -4.48
CA ARG A 130 4.20 -10.27 -5.17
C ARG A 130 4.03 -11.42 -4.17
N GLY A 131 2.94 -12.16 -4.27
CA GLY A 131 2.70 -13.34 -3.41
C GLY A 131 1.44 -13.23 -2.54
N PRO A 132 1.22 -14.19 -1.61
CA PRO A 132 0.01 -14.25 -0.78
C PRO A 132 -0.18 -13.03 0.11
N LEU A 133 0.90 -12.53 0.72
CA LEU A 133 0.87 -11.35 1.59
C LEU A 133 0.44 -10.09 0.84
N GLY A 134 1.00 -9.84 -0.36
CA GLY A 134 0.60 -8.69 -1.17
C GLY A 134 -0.85 -8.77 -1.66
N ARG A 135 -1.36 -9.98 -1.94
CA ARG A 135 -2.79 -10.18 -2.25
C ARG A 135 -3.67 -9.87 -1.05
N ALA A 136 -3.26 -10.24 0.17
CA ALA A 136 -3.98 -9.89 1.39
C ALA A 136 -4.01 -8.37 1.62
N MET A 137 -2.88 -7.69 1.40
CA MET A 137 -2.80 -6.22 1.47
C MET A 137 -3.72 -5.55 0.45
N LEU A 138 -3.74 -6.04 -0.80
CA LEU A 138 -4.59 -5.49 -1.86
C LEU A 138 -6.09 -5.63 -1.55
N ARG A 139 -6.53 -6.68 -0.85
CA ARG A 139 -7.93 -6.86 -0.43
C ARG A 139 -8.44 -5.76 0.49
N LYS A 140 -7.55 -5.01 1.16
CA LYS A 140 -7.88 -3.88 2.02
C LYS A 140 -8.13 -2.59 1.25
N LEU A 141 -7.86 -2.56 -0.04
CA LEU A 141 -8.18 -1.46 -0.93
C LEU A 141 -9.60 -1.62 -1.47
N ARG A 142 -10.39 -0.56 -1.34
CA ARG A 142 -11.74 -0.43 -1.92
C ARG A 142 -11.76 0.81 -2.78
N VAL A 143 -12.13 0.68 -4.05
CA VAL A 143 -12.13 1.77 -5.02
C VAL A 143 -13.54 1.96 -5.56
N PHE A 144 -14.03 3.19 -5.45
CA PHE A 144 -15.35 3.62 -5.93
C PHE A 144 -15.18 4.70 -7.00
N ALA A 145 -15.95 4.59 -8.08
CA ALA A 145 -15.91 5.54 -9.18
C ALA A 145 -16.41 6.93 -8.75
N GLY A 146 -17.57 6.97 -8.08
CA GLY A 146 -18.20 8.21 -7.64
C GLY A 146 -17.85 8.62 -6.21
N THR A 147 -18.63 9.54 -5.67
CA THR A 147 -18.45 10.11 -4.32
C THR A 147 -18.99 9.22 -3.21
N THR A 148 -19.92 8.31 -3.53
CA THR A 148 -20.58 7.46 -2.54
C THR A 148 -19.86 6.13 -2.35
N HIS A 149 -19.81 5.65 -1.09
CA HIS A 149 -19.21 4.37 -0.75
C HIS A 149 -20.06 3.61 0.29
N ASN A 150 -19.91 2.29 0.37
CA ASN A 150 -20.72 1.42 1.25
C ASN A 150 -20.10 1.18 2.63
N HIS A 151 -19.04 1.93 3.00
CA HIS A 151 -18.27 1.72 4.22
C HIS A 151 -18.55 2.77 5.31
N GLY A 152 -19.77 3.28 5.41
CA GLY A 152 -20.17 4.26 6.42
C GLY A 152 -20.06 3.72 7.86
N ALA A 153 -20.40 2.45 8.07
CA ALA A 153 -20.36 1.81 9.38
C ALA A 153 -18.93 1.75 9.98
N GLN A 154 -17.90 1.68 9.12
CA GLN A 154 -16.50 1.67 9.53
C GLN A 154 -15.94 3.05 9.89
N LYS A 155 -16.71 4.14 9.67
CA LYS A 155 -16.33 5.52 9.94
C LYS A 155 -14.92 5.86 9.45
N PRO A 156 -14.64 5.79 8.12
CA PRO A 156 -13.31 6.02 7.60
C PRO A 156 -12.88 7.47 7.86
N GLU A 157 -11.66 7.64 8.39
CA GLU A 157 -11.06 8.94 8.64
C GLU A 157 -10.63 9.57 7.31
N PRO A 158 -10.98 10.85 7.02
CA PRO A 158 -10.50 11.49 5.80
C PRO A 158 -8.98 11.62 5.82
N LEU A 159 -8.35 11.22 4.72
CA LEU A 159 -6.92 11.29 4.53
C LEU A 159 -6.60 12.16 3.32
N ASP A 160 -6.07 13.35 3.59
CA ASP A 160 -5.52 14.14 2.50
C ASP A 160 -4.16 13.59 2.09
N ILE A 161 -4.15 12.99 0.92
CA ILE A 161 -2.91 12.67 0.20
C ILE A 161 -2.59 13.91 -0.61
N GLY A 162 -1.98 14.88 0.07
CA GLY A 162 -1.53 16.11 -0.57
C GLY A 162 -0.64 15.75 -1.76
N GLY A 163 -0.87 16.39 -2.88
CA GLY A 163 0.05 16.40 -4.00
C GLY A 163 1.33 17.18 -3.65
N ALA A 164 1.98 16.83 -2.55
CA ALA A 164 3.22 17.44 -2.13
C ALA A 164 4.26 17.16 -3.23
N VAL A 165 4.45 18.14 -4.09
CA VAL A 165 5.67 18.29 -4.86
C VAL A 165 6.77 18.41 -3.81
N ARG A 166 7.40 17.30 -3.44
CA ARG A 166 8.71 17.37 -2.79
C ARG A 166 9.66 17.85 -3.87
N HIS A 167 10.00 19.12 -3.79
CA HIS A 167 11.09 19.72 -4.52
C HIS A 167 12.40 19.07 -4.11
#